data_adc279eff13b2188a793e87bf7997222
#
_entry.id   adc279eff13b2188a793e87bf7997222
#
_cell.length_a   1.000
_cell.length_b   1.000
_cell.length_c   1.000
_cell.angle_alpha   90.00
_cell.angle_beta   90.00
_cell.angle_gamma   90.00
#
_symmetry.space_group_name_H-M   'P 1'
#
loop_
_entity.id
_entity.type
_entity.pdbx_description
1 polymer ?
#
loop_
_entity_poly.entity_id
_entity_poly.type
_entity_poly.pdbx_seq_one_letter_code
_entity_poly.pdbx_strand_id
1 'polypeptide(L)'
;GKTIVSENYHPSSDGRVVINLRNILEHLVESPGIDQPSFAIPYYTYTVGELSGSFYCVRGGHGAAVSAEAFLKGNFLTWQPQTRRTLYHTPHRLRYAALNVCECKVKGYFADGTSETTTLFLGTTAGTIYTFDVSFGTVRGKFDAQPTYYDIWMEDASGKALTWTQRYMLVDYLPGTNDYFTFENSLGGFDTIRFSGDRKEINKLESTNAEFNEETIEYDIDRTRSWKKYTGYITDEQTRMWVLDFFNSNNRYHLCDGVFRRIYVSEPKVEDVAGEAAGYEFTYAYSRQSKYINIPRVETPELLEITDPSAEVFFLAPRLNQFQAADPDASEILIPVQTPASGKWLALALSTLIGKVGGGSGPTDEYLLKKVWNEAFSLETAEGERILKA
;
A
#
# COMPACT_ATOMS: atom_id res chain seq x y z
N GLY A 1 -14.86 8.96 -23.89
CA GLY A 1 -13.50 8.55 -23.51
C GLY A 1 -12.51 9.64 -23.89
N LYS A 2 -11.40 9.74 -23.18
CA LYS A 2 -10.32 10.68 -23.47
C LYS A 2 -9.31 9.99 -24.38
N THR A 3 -8.93 10.62 -25.49
CA THR A 3 -7.84 10.16 -26.35
C THR A 3 -6.51 10.35 -25.61
N ILE A 4 -5.74 9.27 -25.44
CA ILE A 4 -4.45 9.27 -24.73
C ILE A 4 -3.32 9.52 -25.73
N VAL A 5 -3.38 8.87 -26.89
CA VAL A 5 -2.39 8.96 -27.97
C VAL A 5 -3.11 9.05 -29.30
N SER A 6 -2.61 9.89 -30.19
CA SER A 6 -3.02 9.96 -31.60
C SER A 6 -1.79 10.26 -32.43
N GLU A 7 -1.29 9.27 -33.16
CA GLU A 7 -0.06 9.34 -33.93
C GLU A 7 -0.21 8.69 -35.29
N ASN A 8 0.62 9.11 -36.25
CA ASN A 8 0.69 8.50 -37.57
C ASN A 8 1.93 7.60 -37.66
N TYR A 9 1.73 6.36 -38.02
CA TYR A 9 2.81 5.39 -38.18
C TYR A 9 2.97 5.01 -39.66
N HIS A 10 4.21 4.86 -40.07
CA HIS A 10 4.53 4.31 -41.39
C HIS A 10 4.79 2.81 -41.26
N PRO A 11 4.14 1.96 -42.10
CA PRO A 11 4.43 0.54 -42.05
C PRO A 11 5.86 0.25 -42.52
N SER A 12 6.43 -0.80 -41.95
CA SER A 12 7.70 -1.37 -42.40
C SER A 12 7.57 -1.97 -43.80
N SER A 13 8.68 -2.39 -44.41
CA SER A 13 8.72 -2.95 -45.78
C SER A 13 7.87 -4.21 -45.94
N ASP A 14 7.53 -4.91 -44.86
CA ASP A 14 6.65 -6.08 -44.81
C ASP A 14 5.17 -5.71 -44.53
N GLY A 15 4.83 -4.41 -44.53
CA GLY A 15 3.49 -3.90 -44.29
C GLY A 15 3.01 -3.95 -42.83
N ARG A 16 3.92 -4.20 -41.87
CA ARG A 16 3.60 -4.26 -40.45
C ARG A 16 3.89 -2.97 -39.74
N VAL A 17 3.04 -2.65 -38.75
CA VAL A 17 3.27 -1.58 -37.80
C VAL A 17 3.29 -2.20 -36.39
N VAL A 18 4.35 -1.95 -35.63
CA VAL A 18 4.45 -2.35 -34.23
C VAL A 18 4.39 -1.10 -33.37
N ILE A 19 3.35 -0.98 -32.56
CA ILE A 19 3.13 0.16 -31.68
C ILE A 19 3.44 -0.30 -30.24
N ASN A 20 4.46 0.28 -29.63
CA ASN A 20 4.80 0.02 -28.24
C ASN A 20 4.13 1.04 -27.33
N LEU A 21 3.07 0.63 -26.67
CA LEU A 21 2.31 1.47 -25.75
C LEU A 21 2.83 1.44 -24.31
N ARG A 22 3.86 0.65 -24.01
CA ARG A 22 4.33 0.43 -22.65
C ARG A 22 4.65 1.73 -21.92
N ASN A 23 5.49 2.58 -22.51
CA ASN A 23 5.93 3.84 -21.86
C ASN A 23 4.77 4.81 -21.61
N ILE A 24 3.71 4.72 -22.41
CA ILE A 24 2.53 5.58 -22.28
C ILE A 24 1.59 5.03 -21.20
N LEU A 25 1.32 3.73 -21.22
CA LEU A 25 0.38 3.09 -20.32
C LEU A 25 0.94 2.90 -18.92
N GLU A 26 2.25 2.74 -18.76
CA GLU A 26 2.91 2.56 -17.47
C GLU A 26 2.60 3.70 -16.48
N HIS A 27 2.48 4.93 -16.98
CA HIS A 27 2.11 6.10 -16.17
C HIS A 27 0.61 6.23 -15.90
N LEU A 28 -0.22 5.53 -16.66
CA LEU A 28 -1.68 5.62 -16.58
C LEU A 28 -2.30 4.47 -15.77
N VAL A 29 -1.58 3.37 -15.63
CA VAL A 29 -2.02 2.24 -14.81
C VAL A 29 -1.60 2.49 -13.38
N GLU A 30 -2.52 3.03 -12.59
CA GLU A 30 -2.30 3.23 -11.16
C GLU A 30 -2.17 1.88 -10.45
N SER A 31 -1.22 1.83 -9.52
CA SER A 31 -1.13 0.73 -8.57
C SER A 31 -1.91 1.12 -7.32
N PRO A 32 -3.02 0.46 -7.05
CA PRO A 32 -3.81 0.73 -5.87
C PRO A 32 -3.02 0.38 -4.61
N GLY A 33 -3.29 1.14 -3.53
CA GLY A 33 -2.63 0.95 -2.25
C GLY A 33 -2.79 -0.47 -1.67
N ILE A 34 -1.95 -0.78 -0.70
CA ILE A 34 -1.89 -2.08 -0.02
C ILE A 34 -3.24 -2.47 0.63
N ASP A 35 -4.03 -1.50 1.05
CA ASP A 35 -5.29 -1.70 1.77
C ASP A 35 -6.52 -1.76 0.85
N GLN A 36 -6.34 -1.63 -0.48
CA GLN A 36 -7.46 -1.67 -1.40
C GLN A 36 -7.86 -3.12 -1.73
N PRO A 37 -9.07 -3.57 -1.35
CA PRO A 37 -9.48 -4.96 -1.49
C PRO A 37 -9.76 -5.36 -2.93
N SER A 38 -10.21 -4.41 -3.77
CA SER A 38 -10.47 -4.65 -5.18
C SER A 38 -10.42 -3.37 -6.00
N PHE A 39 -10.13 -3.50 -7.28
CA PHE A 39 -10.17 -2.40 -8.25
C PHE A 39 -10.37 -2.94 -9.67
N ALA A 40 -11.04 -2.15 -10.52
CA ALA A 40 -11.26 -2.51 -11.90
C ALA A 40 -9.95 -2.55 -12.69
N ILE A 41 -9.79 -3.54 -13.54
CA ILE A 41 -8.67 -3.58 -14.48
C ILE A 41 -8.87 -2.45 -15.50
N PRO A 42 -7.91 -1.54 -15.69
CA PRO A 42 -8.00 -0.49 -16.68
C PRO A 42 -8.28 -1.05 -18.08
N TYR A 43 -9.27 -0.49 -18.73
CA TYR A 43 -9.74 -0.90 -20.04
C TYR A 43 -9.50 0.21 -21.06
N TYR A 44 -8.84 -0.14 -22.16
CA TYR A 44 -8.50 0.80 -23.23
C TYR A 44 -9.07 0.34 -24.55
N THR A 45 -9.43 1.29 -25.40
CA THR A 45 -9.86 1.06 -26.79
C THR A 45 -8.84 1.68 -27.74
N TYR A 46 -8.70 1.08 -28.91
CA TYR A 46 -7.86 1.61 -29.97
C TYR A 46 -8.60 1.61 -31.30
N THR A 47 -8.20 2.52 -32.19
CA THR A 47 -8.64 2.60 -33.56
C THR A 47 -7.40 2.84 -34.44
N VAL A 48 -7.20 2.00 -35.44
CA VAL A 48 -6.10 2.11 -36.42
C VAL A 48 -6.72 1.99 -37.82
N GLY A 49 -6.89 3.13 -38.51
CA GLY A 49 -7.65 3.18 -39.74
C GLY A 49 -9.11 2.75 -39.51
N GLU A 50 -9.56 1.72 -40.20
CA GLU A 50 -10.90 1.13 -40.03
C GLU A 50 -10.98 0.05 -38.95
N LEU A 51 -9.82 -0.38 -38.41
CA LEU A 51 -9.76 -1.40 -37.39
C LEU A 51 -9.93 -0.77 -36.01
N SER A 52 -10.80 -1.35 -35.20
CA SER A 52 -10.98 -0.99 -33.82
C SER A 52 -10.91 -2.21 -32.91
N GLY A 53 -10.48 -2.04 -31.69
CA GLY A 53 -10.41 -3.10 -30.70
C GLY A 53 -10.25 -2.54 -29.29
N SER A 54 -10.10 -3.47 -28.37
CA SER A 54 -9.96 -3.13 -26.96
C SER A 54 -9.07 -4.12 -26.24
N PHE A 55 -8.49 -3.69 -25.12
CA PHE A 55 -7.67 -4.52 -24.28
C PHE A 55 -7.69 -4.05 -22.82
N TYR A 56 -7.43 -4.97 -21.93
CA TYR A 56 -7.17 -4.67 -20.52
C TYR A 56 -5.66 -4.47 -20.30
N CYS A 57 -5.30 -3.59 -19.38
CA CYS A 57 -3.92 -3.35 -19.01
C CYS A 57 -3.73 -3.58 -17.51
N VAL A 58 -2.81 -4.47 -17.16
CA VAL A 58 -2.44 -4.76 -15.77
C VAL A 58 -1.00 -4.30 -15.59
N ARG A 59 -0.72 -3.65 -14.46
CA ARG A 59 0.66 -3.31 -14.11
C ARG A 59 1.43 -4.59 -13.81
N GLY A 60 2.62 -4.68 -14.35
CA GLY A 60 3.49 -5.82 -14.15
C GLY A 60 4.10 -6.31 -15.44
N GLY A 61 4.96 -7.31 -15.36
CA GLY A 61 5.62 -7.91 -16.52
C GLY A 61 5.99 -9.35 -16.28
N HIS A 62 5.75 -10.17 -17.29
CA HIS A 62 6.28 -11.53 -17.36
C HIS A 62 6.91 -11.78 -18.73
N GLY A 63 7.67 -12.87 -18.86
CA GLY A 63 8.32 -13.21 -20.13
C GLY A 63 7.34 -13.42 -21.28
N ALA A 64 7.73 -13.05 -22.50
CA ALA A 64 6.89 -13.06 -23.70
C ALA A 64 6.46 -14.48 -24.18
N ALA A 65 6.94 -15.54 -23.55
CA ALA A 65 6.66 -16.91 -23.99
C ALA A 65 5.25 -17.40 -23.66
N VAL A 66 4.51 -16.73 -22.78
CA VAL A 66 3.16 -17.09 -22.36
C VAL A 66 2.24 -15.92 -22.65
N SER A 67 1.02 -16.18 -23.13
CA SER A 67 0.05 -15.10 -23.32
C SER A 67 -0.33 -14.47 -21.97
N ALA A 68 -0.48 -13.15 -21.93
CA ALA A 68 -0.86 -12.44 -20.70
C ALA A 68 -2.17 -12.97 -20.10
N GLU A 69 -3.15 -13.30 -20.95
CA GLU A 69 -4.43 -13.87 -20.52
C GLU A 69 -4.25 -15.23 -19.83
N ALA A 70 -3.48 -16.14 -20.44
CA ALA A 70 -3.22 -17.45 -19.87
C ALA A 70 -2.45 -17.33 -18.52
N PHE A 71 -1.50 -16.41 -18.45
CA PHE A 71 -0.76 -16.14 -17.22
C PHE A 71 -1.68 -15.61 -16.11
N LEU A 72 -2.49 -14.59 -16.39
CA LEU A 72 -3.41 -13.98 -15.41
C LEU A 72 -4.48 -14.97 -14.91
N LYS A 73 -4.97 -15.85 -15.79
CA LYS A 73 -5.94 -16.90 -15.39
C LYS A 73 -5.32 -17.97 -14.50
N GLY A 74 -4.06 -18.31 -14.74
CA GLY A 74 -3.38 -19.43 -14.09
C GLY A 74 -2.57 -19.08 -12.85
N ASN A 75 -2.40 -17.79 -12.54
CA ASN A 75 -1.46 -17.38 -11.48
C ASN A 75 -2.03 -16.29 -10.58
N PHE A 76 -1.66 -16.39 -9.31
CA PHE A 76 -1.68 -15.21 -8.44
C PHE A 76 -0.60 -14.23 -8.88
N LEU A 77 -0.81 -12.94 -8.64
CA LEU A 77 0.16 -11.89 -8.95
C LEU A 77 1.26 -11.83 -7.89
N THR A 78 2.07 -12.88 -7.83
CA THR A 78 3.16 -13.02 -6.86
C THR A 78 4.28 -13.90 -7.38
N TRP A 79 5.52 -13.61 -6.98
CA TRP A 79 6.70 -14.44 -7.21
C TRP A 79 7.13 -15.22 -5.96
N GLN A 80 6.35 -15.15 -4.89
CA GLN A 80 6.68 -15.87 -3.66
C GLN A 80 6.75 -17.40 -3.91
N PRO A 81 7.60 -18.13 -3.15
CA PRO A 81 7.65 -19.59 -3.23
C PRO A 81 6.28 -20.24 -2.97
N GLN A 82 5.96 -21.29 -3.72
CA GLN A 82 4.67 -22.01 -3.60
C GLN A 82 4.40 -22.53 -2.18
N THR A 83 5.45 -22.92 -1.47
CA THR A 83 5.35 -23.37 -0.08
C THR A 83 6.15 -22.44 0.81
N ARG A 84 5.49 -21.86 1.80
CA ARG A 84 6.11 -20.94 2.75
C ARG A 84 5.91 -21.41 4.17
N ARG A 85 6.99 -21.33 4.96
CA ARG A 85 6.89 -21.38 6.42
C ARG A 85 6.56 -20.01 6.95
N THR A 86 5.58 -19.92 7.83
CA THR A 86 5.08 -18.65 8.36
C THR A 86 4.68 -18.75 9.82
N LEU A 87 4.77 -17.63 10.53
CA LEU A 87 4.26 -17.50 11.89
C LEU A 87 2.77 -17.10 11.86
N TYR A 88 2.06 -17.40 12.94
CA TYR A 88 0.61 -17.15 13.07
C TYR A 88 0.20 -15.66 12.88
N HIS A 89 1.08 -14.73 13.20
CA HIS A 89 0.82 -13.28 13.11
C HIS A 89 1.38 -12.61 11.85
N THR A 90 1.95 -13.40 10.92
CA THR A 90 2.47 -12.85 9.66
C THR A 90 1.33 -12.46 8.73
N PRO A 91 1.24 -11.20 8.28
CA PRO A 91 0.22 -10.80 7.32
C PRO A 91 0.59 -11.33 5.93
N HIS A 92 -0.36 -12.00 5.29
CA HIS A 92 -0.22 -12.49 3.93
C HIS A 92 -1.37 -11.99 3.06
N ARG A 93 -1.03 -11.54 1.88
CA ARG A 93 -1.99 -11.13 0.86
C ARG A 93 -1.68 -11.83 -0.45
N LEU A 94 -2.72 -12.17 -1.18
CA LEU A 94 -2.62 -12.65 -2.55
C LEU A 94 -3.48 -11.77 -3.44
N ARG A 95 -2.92 -11.34 -4.57
CA ARG A 95 -3.69 -10.66 -5.62
C ARG A 95 -3.97 -11.60 -6.76
N TYR A 96 -5.17 -11.47 -7.32
CA TYR A 96 -5.60 -12.22 -8.48
C TYR A 96 -6.40 -11.33 -9.43
N ALA A 97 -6.08 -11.41 -10.73
CA ALA A 97 -6.83 -10.73 -11.78
C ALA A 97 -7.96 -11.62 -12.27
N ALA A 98 -9.17 -11.37 -11.80
CA ALA A 98 -10.35 -12.13 -12.19
C ALA A 98 -10.81 -11.71 -13.59
N LEU A 99 -10.47 -12.49 -14.61
CA LEU A 99 -10.96 -12.32 -15.97
C LEU A 99 -12.36 -12.94 -16.17
N ASN A 100 -12.74 -13.86 -15.30
CA ASN A 100 -14.05 -14.49 -15.23
C ASN A 100 -14.53 -14.54 -13.76
N VAL A 101 -15.79 -14.88 -13.56
CA VAL A 101 -16.33 -15.17 -12.23
C VAL A 101 -15.65 -16.44 -11.69
N CYS A 102 -15.06 -16.34 -10.51
CA CYS A 102 -14.37 -17.44 -9.83
C CYS A 102 -14.44 -17.24 -8.32
N GLU A 103 -14.00 -18.25 -7.57
CA GLU A 103 -13.97 -18.24 -6.11
C GLU A 103 -12.55 -18.49 -5.60
N CYS A 104 -12.22 -17.90 -4.45
CA CYS A 104 -11.00 -18.23 -3.75
C CYS A 104 -11.30 -19.35 -2.72
N LYS A 105 -10.65 -20.50 -2.90
CA LYS A 105 -10.80 -21.65 -2.01
C LYS A 105 -9.63 -21.74 -1.04
N VAL A 106 -9.92 -22.31 0.12
CA VAL A 106 -8.92 -22.65 1.11
C VAL A 106 -9.16 -24.06 1.63
N LYS A 107 -8.07 -24.86 1.74
CA LYS A 107 -8.08 -26.16 2.36
C LYS A 107 -7.18 -26.16 3.58
N GLY A 108 -7.78 -26.38 4.74
CA GLY A 108 -7.09 -26.55 6.00
C GLY A 108 -6.71 -28.01 6.21
N TYR A 109 -5.53 -28.25 6.79
CA TYR A 109 -5.04 -29.56 7.21
C TYR A 109 -4.77 -29.51 8.70
N PHE A 110 -5.33 -30.47 9.43
CA PHE A 110 -5.35 -30.46 10.88
C PHE A 110 -4.38 -31.47 11.49
N ALA A 111 -4.08 -31.32 12.79
CA ALA A 111 -3.13 -32.15 13.50
C ALA A 111 -3.56 -33.63 13.61
N ASP A 112 -4.86 -33.90 13.53
CA ASP A 112 -5.43 -35.25 13.53
C ASP A 112 -5.32 -35.97 12.17
N GLY A 113 -4.74 -35.34 11.16
CA GLY A 113 -4.62 -35.85 9.80
C GLY A 113 -5.84 -35.61 8.91
N THR A 114 -6.87 -34.99 9.43
CA THR A 114 -8.06 -34.60 8.62
C THR A 114 -7.80 -33.34 7.81
N SER A 115 -8.64 -33.09 6.82
CA SER A 115 -8.61 -31.86 6.05
C SER A 115 -10.00 -31.44 5.64
N GLU A 116 -10.22 -30.14 5.55
CA GLU A 116 -11.48 -29.53 5.15
C GLU A 116 -11.23 -28.45 4.10
N THR A 117 -12.14 -28.37 3.13
CA THR A 117 -12.09 -27.33 2.08
C THR A 117 -13.30 -26.43 2.21
N THR A 118 -13.08 -25.12 2.23
CA THR A 118 -14.12 -24.11 2.28
C THR A 118 -13.84 -22.96 1.32
N THR A 119 -14.81 -22.09 1.14
CA THR A 119 -14.62 -20.87 0.33
C THR A 119 -14.11 -19.75 1.21
N LEU A 120 -12.93 -19.22 0.87
CA LEU A 120 -12.34 -18.07 1.54
C LEU A 120 -13.04 -16.79 1.10
N PHE A 121 -13.29 -16.67 -0.22
CA PHE A 121 -13.93 -15.52 -0.84
C PHE A 121 -14.90 -15.95 -1.94
N LEU A 122 -16.17 -15.52 -1.82
CA LEU A 122 -17.24 -15.81 -2.77
C LEU A 122 -17.26 -14.80 -3.92
N GLY A 123 -17.41 -15.31 -5.15
CA GLY A 123 -17.88 -14.56 -6.30
C GLY A 123 -17.08 -13.32 -6.69
N THR A 124 -16.00 -13.50 -7.46
CA THR A 124 -15.29 -12.37 -8.09
C THR A 124 -16.10 -11.83 -9.28
N THR A 125 -15.91 -10.56 -9.61
CA THR A 125 -16.44 -9.93 -10.82
C THR A 125 -15.36 -9.93 -11.91
N ALA A 126 -15.72 -10.31 -13.12
CA ALA A 126 -14.81 -10.27 -14.26
C ALA A 126 -14.28 -8.84 -14.51
N GLY A 127 -13.02 -8.73 -14.91
CA GLY A 127 -12.36 -7.44 -15.15
C GLY A 127 -11.94 -6.71 -13.87
N THR A 128 -11.79 -7.43 -12.76
CA THR A 128 -11.43 -6.84 -11.47
C THR A 128 -10.24 -7.58 -10.86
N ILE A 129 -9.29 -6.83 -10.29
CA ILE A 129 -8.22 -7.37 -9.48
C ILE A 129 -8.67 -7.37 -8.02
N TYR A 130 -8.51 -8.51 -7.36
CA TYR A 130 -8.82 -8.70 -5.94
C TYR A 130 -7.56 -8.86 -5.12
N THR A 131 -7.55 -8.31 -3.91
CA THR A 131 -6.54 -8.56 -2.90
C THR A 131 -7.19 -9.37 -1.78
N PHE A 132 -6.82 -10.62 -1.65
CA PHE A 132 -7.31 -11.51 -0.60
C PHE A 132 -6.39 -11.43 0.61
N ASP A 133 -6.95 -11.23 1.78
CA ASP A 133 -6.25 -11.48 3.03
C ASP A 133 -6.23 -12.99 3.29
N VAL A 134 -5.04 -13.55 3.19
CA VAL A 134 -4.79 -14.99 3.37
C VAL A 134 -3.97 -15.25 4.63
N SER A 135 -3.92 -14.28 5.54
CA SER A 135 -3.27 -14.42 6.85
C SER A 135 -3.92 -15.51 7.67
N PHE A 136 -3.16 -16.11 8.57
CA PHE A 136 -3.67 -17.19 9.42
C PHE A 136 -4.96 -16.82 10.16
N GLY A 137 -5.05 -15.61 10.72
CA GLY A 137 -6.25 -15.17 11.44
C GLY A 137 -7.54 -15.23 10.62
N THR A 138 -7.46 -14.78 9.35
CA THR A 138 -8.58 -14.82 8.40
C THR A 138 -8.94 -16.26 8.02
N VAL A 139 -7.92 -17.08 7.75
CA VAL A 139 -8.10 -18.49 7.36
C VAL A 139 -8.64 -19.30 8.55
N ARG A 140 -8.10 -19.10 9.76
CA ARG A 140 -8.56 -19.80 10.98
C ARG A 140 -10.06 -19.59 11.25
N GLY A 141 -10.57 -18.39 10.97
CA GLY A 141 -12.00 -18.07 11.12
C GLY A 141 -12.93 -18.83 10.17
N LYS A 142 -12.39 -19.60 9.21
CA LYS A 142 -13.19 -20.41 8.27
C LYS A 142 -13.34 -21.87 8.71
N PHE A 143 -12.65 -22.30 9.76
CA PHE A 143 -12.64 -23.67 10.25
C PHE A 143 -12.95 -23.73 11.74
N ASP A 144 -13.54 -24.82 12.19
CA ASP A 144 -13.78 -25.06 13.61
C ASP A 144 -12.49 -25.38 14.37
N ALA A 145 -11.56 -26.12 13.74
CA ALA A 145 -10.26 -26.46 14.29
C ALA A 145 -9.14 -25.58 13.71
N GLN A 146 -8.01 -25.51 14.43
CA GLN A 146 -6.83 -24.79 13.99
C GLN A 146 -6.06 -25.61 12.96
N PRO A 147 -5.86 -25.12 11.70
CA PRO A 147 -5.04 -25.83 10.73
C PRO A 147 -3.55 -25.75 11.11
N THR A 148 -2.79 -26.79 10.81
CA THR A 148 -1.32 -26.83 10.89
C THR A 148 -0.66 -26.26 9.64
N TYR A 149 -1.30 -26.40 8.50
CA TYR A 149 -0.98 -25.72 7.25
C TYR A 149 -2.23 -25.61 6.40
N TYR A 150 -2.21 -24.73 5.42
CA TYR A 150 -3.35 -24.51 4.53
C TYR A 150 -2.90 -24.19 3.11
N ASP A 151 -3.76 -24.56 2.17
CA ASP A 151 -3.61 -24.37 0.73
C ASP A 151 -4.65 -23.40 0.23
N ILE A 152 -4.25 -22.52 -0.70
CA ILE A 152 -5.13 -21.51 -1.32
C ILE A 152 -5.00 -21.59 -2.84
N TRP A 153 -6.14 -21.58 -3.54
CA TRP A 153 -6.22 -21.53 -5.00
C TRP A 153 -7.48 -20.83 -5.46
N MET A 154 -7.51 -20.45 -6.73
CA MET A 154 -8.73 -19.97 -7.39
C MET A 154 -9.41 -21.11 -8.13
N GLU A 155 -10.73 -21.11 -8.11
CA GLU A 155 -11.58 -22.15 -8.71
C GLU A 155 -12.68 -21.52 -9.56
N ASP A 156 -12.99 -22.09 -10.72
CA ASP A 156 -14.10 -21.65 -11.54
C ASP A 156 -15.46 -22.21 -11.04
N ALA A 157 -16.54 -21.75 -11.65
CA ALA A 157 -17.90 -22.17 -11.28
C ALA A 157 -18.16 -23.69 -11.49
N SER A 158 -17.29 -24.39 -12.23
CA SER A 158 -17.40 -25.84 -12.44
C SER A 158 -16.64 -26.66 -11.40
N GLY A 159 -15.93 -26.02 -10.48
CA GLY A 159 -15.09 -26.67 -9.48
C GLY A 159 -13.70 -27.01 -9.99
N LYS A 160 -13.28 -26.45 -11.13
CA LYS A 160 -11.94 -26.66 -11.67
C LYS A 160 -10.96 -25.61 -11.10
N ALA A 161 -9.84 -26.06 -10.56
CA ALA A 161 -8.76 -25.19 -10.14
C ALA A 161 -8.21 -24.38 -11.33
N LEU A 162 -8.14 -23.08 -11.17
CA LEU A 162 -7.60 -22.14 -12.16
C LEU A 162 -6.13 -21.87 -11.92
N THR A 163 -5.74 -21.63 -10.66
CA THR A 163 -4.36 -21.29 -10.29
C THR A 163 -3.62 -22.49 -9.71
N TRP A 164 -2.31 -22.39 -9.67
CA TRP A 164 -1.51 -23.22 -8.80
C TRP A 164 -1.85 -22.97 -7.33
N THR A 165 -1.51 -23.93 -6.47
CA THR A 165 -1.82 -23.88 -5.04
C THR A 165 -0.72 -23.17 -4.27
N GLN A 166 -1.05 -22.14 -3.53
CA GLN A 166 -0.16 -21.50 -2.56
C GLN A 166 -0.32 -22.16 -1.20
N ARG A 167 0.77 -22.71 -0.66
CA ARG A 167 0.79 -23.37 0.65
C ARG A 167 1.47 -22.53 1.72
N TYR A 168 0.82 -22.41 2.88
CA TYR A 168 1.36 -21.79 4.08
C TYR A 168 1.49 -22.83 5.19
N MET A 169 2.73 -23.16 5.58
CA MET A 169 3.04 -24.06 6.68
C MET A 169 3.24 -23.26 7.96
N LEU A 170 2.38 -23.47 8.92
CA LEU A 170 2.43 -22.73 10.19
C LEU A 170 3.52 -23.33 11.08
N VAL A 171 4.29 -22.44 11.69
CA VAL A 171 5.34 -22.80 12.64
C VAL A 171 5.32 -21.83 13.81
N ASP A 172 5.62 -22.33 15.00
CA ASP A 172 5.64 -21.53 16.23
C ASP A 172 6.89 -20.64 16.30
N TYR A 173 7.97 -21.05 15.63
CA TYR A 173 9.26 -20.38 15.69
C TYR A 173 9.97 -20.41 14.33
N LEU A 174 10.57 -19.29 14.00
CA LEU A 174 11.53 -19.15 12.90
C LEU A 174 12.81 -18.50 13.46
N PRO A 175 14.00 -19.03 13.12
CA PRO A 175 15.27 -18.50 13.62
C PRO A 175 15.54 -17.08 13.09
N GLY A 176 16.29 -16.30 13.87
CA GLY A 176 16.66 -14.91 13.54
C GLY A 176 15.61 -13.89 13.90
N THR A 177 15.73 -12.68 13.38
CA THR A 177 14.80 -11.59 13.65
C THR A 177 13.49 -11.73 12.86
N ASN A 178 12.41 -11.19 13.38
CA ASN A 178 11.10 -11.20 12.74
C ASN A 178 10.76 -9.82 12.16
N ASP A 179 11.60 -9.34 11.24
CA ASP A 179 11.33 -8.09 10.52
C ASP A 179 10.59 -8.41 9.21
N TYR A 180 9.39 -7.86 9.08
CA TYR A 180 8.52 -8.08 7.92
C TYR A 180 8.47 -6.85 7.05
N PHE A 181 8.68 -7.06 5.76
CA PHE A 181 8.61 -6.03 4.75
C PHE A 181 7.54 -6.42 3.73
N THR A 182 6.67 -5.49 3.42
CA THR A 182 5.68 -5.66 2.36
C THR A 182 6.03 -4.73 1.20
N PHE A 183 5.95 -5.24 -0.02
CA PHE A 183 6.32 -4.48 -1.20
C PHE A 183 5.42 -4.82 -2.38
N GLU A 184 5.28 -3.88 -3.28
CA GLU A 184 4.64 -4.11 -4.56
C GLU A 184 5.61 -4.86 -5.47
N ASN A 185 5.23 -6.08 -5.84
CA ASN A 185 6.05 -6.92 -6.70
C ASN A 185 5.93 -6.52 -8.18
N SER A 186 6.79 -7.07 -9.04
CA SER A 186 6.83 -6.77 -10.48
C SER A 186 5.60 -7.26 -11.26
N LEU A 187 4.72 -8.04 -10.66
CA LEU A 187 3.43 -8.46 -11.23
C LEU A 187 2.26 -7.55 -10.81
N GLY A 188 2.53 -6.50 -10.01
CA GLY A 188 1.51 -5.59 -9.50
C GLY A 188 0.73 -6.14 -8.29
N GLY A 189 1.21 -7.23 -7.67
CA GLY A 189 0.73 -7.73 -6.39
C GLY A 189 1.48 -7.10 -5.20
N PHE A 190 1.04 -7.44 -3.98
CA PHE A 190 1.79 -7.11 -2.77
C PHE A 190 2.24 -8.39 -2.08
N ASP A 191 3.55 -8.50 -1.89
CA ASP A 191 4.16 -9.62 -1.19
C ASP A 191 4.68 -9.17 0.17
N THR A 192 4.61 -10.06 1.16
CA THR A 192 5.22 -9.85 2.47
C THR A 192 6.40 -10.80 2.63
N ILE A 193 7.59 -10.24 2.79
CA ILE A 193 8.83 -10.98 3.01
C ILE A 193 9.35 -10.77 4.43
N ARG A 194 9.91 -11.81 5.02
CA ARG A 194 10.60 -11.75 6.30
C ARG A 194 12.10 -11.76 6.07
N PHE A 195 12.81 -10.83 6.67
CA PHE A 195 14.26 -10.84 6.72
C PHE A 195 14.74 -11.23 8.12
N SER A 196 15.49 -12.33 8.19
CA SER A 196 15.89 -12.98 9.45
C SER A 196 17.22 -12.47 10.02
N GLY A 197 17.99 -11.71 9.25
CA GLY A 197 19.29 -11.20 9.67
C GLY A 197 19.18 -10.02 10.64
N ASP A 198 20.31 -9.54 11.10
CA ASP A 198 20.39 -8.47 12.09
C ASP A 198 19.91 -7.12 11.57
N ARG A 199 19.44 -6.30 12.50
CA ARG A 199 19.05 -4.90 12.25
C ARG A 199 19.85 -3.98 13.15
N LYS A 200 20.53 -2.99 12.56
CA LYS A 200 21.28 -1.96 13.29
C LYS A 200 20.67 -0.59 13.01
N GLU A 201 20.34 0.14 14.06
CA GLU A 201 19.89 1.52 13.94
C GLU A 201 21.09 2.46 13.80
N ILE A 202 20.98 3.42 12.90
CA ILE A 202 21.97 4.46 12.63
C ILE A 202 21.27 5.81 12.79
N ASN A 203 21.78 6.62 13.72
CA ASN A 203 21.36 8.00 13.91
C ASN A 203 22.52 8.89 13.44
N LYS A 204 22.29 9.67 12.39
CA LYS A 204 23.21 10.69 11.91
C LYS A 204 22.72 12.05 12.40
N LEU A 205 23.57 12.78 13.10
CA LEU A 205 23.32 14.13 13.58
C LEU A 205 24.22 15.07 12.81
N GLU A 206 23.65 16.07 12.20
CA GLU A 206 24.37 17.14 11.49
C GLU A 206 24.01 18.46 12.15
N SER A 207 25.02 19.15 12.69
CA SER A 207 24.84 20.46 13.29
C SER A 207 25.22 21.58 12.33
N THR A 208 24.45 22.64 12.39
CA THR A 208 24.76 23.89 11.67
C THR A 208 25.18 24.93 12.71
N ASN A 209 26.40 25.43 12.55
CA ASN A 209 27.03 26.34 13.50
C ASN A 209 27.14 27.74 12.90
N ALA A 210 27.05 28.76 13.74
CA ALA A 210 27.33 30.13 13.41
C ALA A 210 28.38 30.69 14.37
N GLU A 211 29.29 31.50 13.87
CA GLU A 211 30.22 32.26 14.70
C GLU A 211 29.69 33.66 14.97
N PHE A 212 29.62 34.04 16.24
CA PHE A 212 29.27 35.38 16.66
C PHE A 212 30.10 35.80 17.88
N ASN A 213 30.80 36.93 17.80
CA ASN A 213 31.67 37.44 18.84
C ASN A 213 32.70 36.45 19.38
N GLU A 214 33.40 35.75 18.48
CA GLU A 214 34.41 34.72 18.82
C GLU A 214 33.81 33.48 19.51
N GLU A 215 32.49 33.36 19.58
CA GLU A 215 31.77 32.20 20.07
C GLU A 215 31.14 31.44 18.91
N THR A 216 31.31 30.10 18.92
CA THR A 216 30.60 29.21 17.97
C THR A 216 29.31 28.76 18.63
N ILE A 217 28.18 29.10 17.99
CA ILE A 217 26.84 28.73 18.45
C ILE A 217 26.25 27.72 17.49
N GLU A 218 25.84 26.58 18.02
CA GLU A 218 25.06 25.58 17.28
C GLU A 218 23.58 26.00 17.27
N TYR A 219 23.03 26.35 16.10
CA TYR A 219 21.66 26.88 16.01
C TYR A 219 20.67 25.93 15.38
N ASP A 220 21.13 24.88 14.69
CA ASP A 220 20.27 23.82 14.18
C ASP A 220 20.97 22.45 14.20
N ILE A 221 20.19 21.40 14.49
CA ILE A 221 20.66 20.03 14.48
C ILE A 221 19.68 19.21 13.66
N ASP A 222 20.11 18.75 12.51
CA ASP A 222 19.37 17.81 11.71
C ASP A 222 19.69 16.38 12.09
N ARG A 223 18.63 15.60 12.33
CA ARG A 223 18.73 14.19 12.65
C ARG A 223 18.15 13.34 11.55
N THR A 224 18.97 12.46 11.00
CA THR A 224 18.54 11.41 10.08
C THR A 224 18.63 10.05 10.77
N ARG A 225 17.53 9.32 10.78
CA ARG A 225 17.43 7.98 11.36
C ARG A 225 17.26 6.95 10.26
N SER A 226 18.13 5.96 10.23
CA SER A 226 18.11 4.87 9.26
C SER A 226 18.42 3.53 9.94
N TRP A 227 18.14 2.45 9.25
CA TRP A 227 18.38 1.10 9.74
C TRP A 227 19.13 0.33 8.67
N LYS A 228 20.24 -0.25 9.08
CA LYS A 228 20.98 -1.22 8.29
C LYS A 228 20.43 -2.61 8.59
N LYS A 229 20.05 -3.33 7.56
CA LYS A 229 19.39 -4.63 7.65
C LYS A 229 20.10 -5.67 6.78
N TYR A 230 20.27 -6.85 7.33
CA TYR A 230 20.71 -8.02 6.60
C TYR A 230 19.52 -8.94 6.33
N THR A 231 19.43 -9.49 5.12
CA THR A 231 18.28 -10.34 4.72
C THR A 231 18.26 -11.68 5.46
N GLY A 232 19.40 -12.13 5.94
CA GLY A 232 19.67 -13.51 6.32
C GLY A 232 20.15 -14.31 5.10
N TYR A 233 20.51 -15.57 5.34
CA TYR A 233 20.97 -16.47 4.29
C TYR A 233 19.83 -16.98 3.44
N ILE A 234 19.99 -16.94 2.13
CA ILE A 234 19.05 -17.42 1.13
C ILE A 234 19.73 -18.54 0.36
N THR A 235 19.13 -19.72 0.41
CA THR A 235 19.73 -20.95 -0.14
C THR A 235 19.11 -21.38 -1.47
N ASP A 236 17.90 -20.88 -1.79
CA ASP A 236 17.20 -21.26 -3.01
C ASP A 236 17.08 -20.08 -3.98
N GLU A 237 17.13 -20.39 -5.27
CA GLU A 237 17.12 -19.41 -6.33
C GLU A 237 15.78 -18.66 -6.44
N GLN A 238 14.66 -19.31 -6.17
CA GLN A 238 13.34 -18.69 -6.24
C GLN A 238 13.20 -17.61 -5.18
N THR A 239 13.59 -17.89 -3.94
CA THR A 239 13.61 -16.88 -2.87
C THR A 239 14.58 -15.75 -3.19
N ARG A 240 15.74 -16.04 -3.81
CA ARG A 240 16.70 -15.04 -4.25
C ARG A 240 16.08 -14.07 -5.24
N MET A 241 15.46 -14.58 -6.30
CA MET A 241 14.78 -13.76 -7.31
C MET A 241 13.64 -12.92 -6.71
N TRP A 242 12.91 -13.50 -5.76
CA TRP A 242 11.87 -12.78 -5.05
C TRP A 242 12.40 -11.64 -4.15
N VAL A 243 13.56 -11.82 -3.52
CA VAL A 243 14.26 -10.76 -2.78
C VAL A 243 14.77 -9.68 -3.72
N LEU A 244 15.27 -10.03 -4.92
CA LEU A 244 15.65 -9.04 -5.92
C LEU A 244 14.45 -8.19 -6.38
N ASP A 245 13.28 -8.79 -6.48
CA ASP A 245 12.04 -8.06 -6.79
C ASP A 245 11.69 -7.05 -5.69
N PHE A 246 11.93 -7.37 -4.41
CA PHE A 246 11.84 -6.39 -3.32
C PHE A 246 12.78 -5.20 -3.54
N PHE A 247 14.02 -5.41 -3.98
CA PHE A 247 14.95 -4.31 -4.23
C PHE A 247 14.57 -3.48 -5.46
N ASN A 248 13.92 -4.07 -6.45
CA ASN A 248 13.43 -3.38 -7.64
C ASN A 248 12.13 -2.58 -7.38
N SER A 249 11.41 -2.87 -6.32
CA SER A 249 10.18 -2.16 -6.00
C SER A 249 10.47 -0.72 -5.55
N ASN A 250 9.64 0.22 -5.95
CA ASN A 250 9.63 1.60 -5.44
C ASN A 250 8.55 1.84 -4.38
N ASN A 251 7.74 0.82 -4.08
CA ASN A 251 6.62 0.88 -3.15
C ASN A 251 6.78 -0.17 -2.05
N ARG A 252 7.54 0.17 -1.02
CA ARG A 252 7.96 -0.73 0.06
C ARG A 252 7.51 -0.21 1.40
N TYR A 253 7.15 -1.14 2.28
CA TYR A 253 6.69 -0.88 3.63
C TYR A 253 7.39 -1.81 4.61
N HIS A 254 7.71 -1.30 5.78
CA HIS A 254 8.13 -2.08 6.94
C HIS A 254 6.93 -2.24 7.88
N LEU A 255 6.64 -3.46 8.29
CA LEU A 255 5.62 -3.74 9.30
C LEU A 255 6.25 -3.56 10.68
N CYS A 256 5.81 -2.54 11.38
CA CYS A 256 6.27 -2.23 12.73
C CYS A 256 5.05 -1.97 13.62
N ASP A 257 4.95 -2.68 14.73
CA ASP A 257 3.83 -2.56 15.70
C ASP A 257 2.44 -2.69 15.05
N GLY A 258 2.31 -3.61 14.08
CA GLY A 258 1.05 -3.83 13.35
C GLY A 258 0.74 -2.78 12.27
N VAL A 259 1.60 -1.78 12.07
CA VAL A 259 1.40 -0.70 11.11
C VAL A 259 2.38 -0.80 9.95
N PHE A 260 1.88 -0.65 8.72
CA PHE A 260 2.70 -0.55 7.52
C PHE A 260 3.26 0.87 7.38
N ARG A 261 4.58 1.01 7.58
CA ARG A 261 5.29 2.28 7.43
C ARG A 261 6.06 2.28 6.12
N ARG A 262 5.76 3.23 5.25
CA ARG A 262 6.48 3.36 3.98
C ARG A 262 7.96 3.63 4.22
N ILE A 263 8.81 2.92 3.47
CA ILE A 263 10.26 3.05 3.54
C ILE A 263 10.84 3.38 2.16
N TYR A 264 12.02 3.95 2.16
CA TYR A 264 12.92 3.95 1.01
C TYR A 264 14.20 3.18 1.37
N VAL A 265 14.75 2.51 0.39
CA VAL A 265 15.95 1.69 0.52
C VAL A 265 17.08 2.40 -0.21
N SER A 266 18.22 2.53 0.45
CA SER A 266 19.45 3.05 -0.10
C SER A 266 20.53 1.97 -0.09
N GLU A 267 21.42 2.04 -1.05
CA GLU A 267 22.65 1.24 -1.12
C GLU A 267 22.46 -0.28 -0.95
N PRO A 268 21.54 -0.93 -1.68
CA PRO A 268 21.47 -2.38 -1.63
C PRO A 268 22.73 -2.98 -2.25
N LYS A 269 23.48 -3.74 -1.46
CA LYS A 269 24.57 -4.57 -2.00
C LYS A 269 24.01 -5.91 -2.39
N VAL A 270 23.96 -6.16 -3.69
CA VAL A 270 23.47 -7.39 -4.28
C VAL A 270 24.60 -8.00 -5.09
N GLU A 271 25.32 -8.94 -4.48
CA GLU A 271 26.40 -9.68 -5.11
C GLU A 271 26.16 -11.17 -4.87
N ASP A 272 26.11 -11.94 -5.94
CA ASP A 272 25.85 -13.38 -5.89
C ASP A 272 27.07 -14.16 -6.37
N VAL A 273 27.43 -15.19 -5.61
CA VAL A 273 28.41 -16.18 -6.03
C VAL A 273 27.68 -17.47 -6.36
N ALA A 274 27.89 -18.01 -7.56
CA ALA A 274 27.21 -19.23 -8.00
C ALA A 274 27.57 -20.40 -7.08
N GLY A 275 26.53 -21.07 -6.59
CA GLY A 275 26.66 -22.24 -5.69
C GLY A 275 26.82 -21.91 -4.22
N GLU A 276 26.85 -20.65 -3.83
CA GLU A 276 26.89 -20.24 -2.43
C GLU A 276 25.55 -19.69 -1.94
N ALA A 277 25.32 -19.72 -0.62
CA ALA A 277 24.16 -19.07 -0.03
C ALA A 277 24.30 -17.55 -0.15
N ALA A 278 23.32 -16.92 -0.75
CA ALA A 278 23.26 -15.46 -0.87
C ALA A 278 22.83 -14.80 0.44
N GLY A 279 23.24 -13.54 0.62
CA GLY A 279 22.78 -12.71 1.72
C GLY A 279 23.08 -11.26 1.42
N TYR A 280 22.06 -10.40 1.54
CA TYR A 280 22.14 -9.01 1.12
C TYR A 280 22.03 -8.07 2.29
N GLU A 281 22.78 -7.00 2.21
CA GLU A 281 22.75 -5.92 3.17
C GLU A 281 22.17 -4.67 2.51
N PHE A 282 21.28 -3.97 3.20
CA PHE A 282 20.70 -2.73 2.72
C PHE A 282 20.41 -1.78 3.87
N THR A 283 20.38 -0.50 3.55
CA THR A 283 19.97 0.55 4.49
C THR A 283 18.58 1.03 4.09
N TYR A 284 17.70 1.18 5.07
CA TYR A 284 16.38 1.76 4.83
C TYR A 284 16.08 2.87 5.83
N ALA A 285 15.20 3.78 5.43
CA ALA A 285 14.67 4.77 6.32
C ALA A 285 13.16 4.94 6.06
N TYR A 286 12.43 5.41 7.08
CA TYR A 286 11.01 5.72 6.89
C TYR A 286 10.85 6.97 6.04
N SER A 287 9.92 6.94 5.10
CA SER A 287 9.62 8.09 4.23
C SER A 287 9.11 9.30 5.01
N ARG A 288 8.53 9.07 6.18
CA ARG A 288 8.12 10.12 7.10
C ARG A 288 8.89 9.96 8.41
N GLN A 289 9.72 10.93 8.71
CA GLN A 289 10.49 10.99 9.97
C GLN A 289 10.13 12.27 10.72
N SER A 290 10.12 12.19 12.03
CA SER A 290 10.02 13.36 12.90
C SER A 290 11.41 13.84 13.28
N LYS A 291 11.63 15.15 13.24
CA LYS A 291 12.83 15.79 13.76
C LYS A 291 12.93 15.62 15.29
N TYR A 292 11.79 15.49 15.95
CA TYR A 292 11.73 15.37 17.41
C TYR A 292 11.83 13.92 17.88
N ILE A 293 12.52 13.72 19.00
CA ILE A 293 12.60 12.43 19.67
C ILE A 293 11.32 12.24 20.48
N ASN A 294 10.55 11.22 20.11
CA ASN A 294 9.45 10.77 20.95
C ASN A 294 9.92 9.54 21.75
N ILE A 295 10.11 9.73 23.05
CA ILE A 295 10.49 8.64 23.96
C ILE A 295 9.18 8.16 24.61
N PRO A 296 8.71 6.93 24.30
CA PRO A 296 7.55 6.39 24.99
C PRO A 296 7.90 6.22 26.48
N ARG A 297 7.08 6.78 27.34
CA ARG A 297 7.19 6.56 28.78
C ARG A 297 6.57 5.22 29.10
N VAL A 298 7.38 4.29 29.59
CA VAL A 298 6.97 2.91 29.89
C VAL A 298 6.13 2.84 31.18
N GLU A 299 6.29 3.81 32.07
CA GLU A 299 5.54 3.89 33.32
C GLU A 299 5.02 5.33 33.49
N THR A 300 3.77 5.55 33.13
CA THR A 300 3.00 6.68 33.65
C THR A 300 2.45 6.27 35.01
N PRO A 301 2.73 7.01 36.09
CA PRO A 301 2.02 6.81 37.35
C PRO A 301 0.51 6.89 37.07
N GLU A 302 -0.28 6.00 37.65
CA GLU A 302 -1.74 5.91 37.47
C GLU A 302 -2.50 7.25 37.73
N LEU A 303 -1.81 8.26 38.28
CA LEU A 303 -2.35 9.59 38.61
C LEU A 303 -2.20 10.62 37.47
N LEU A 304 -1.52 10.29 36.40
CA LEU A 304 -1.40 11.17 35.21
C LEU A 304 -2.14 10.53 34.05
N GLU A 305 -3.45 10.69 34.01
CA GLU A 305 -4.21 10.66 32.77
C GLU A 305 -3.77 11.87 31.91
N ILE A 306 -2.61 11.77 31.30
CA ILE A 306 -2.26 12.63 30.17
C ILE A 306 -3.04 12.05 29.00
N THR A 307 -4.27 12.42 28.88
CA THR A 307 -4.98 12.36 27.61
C THR A 307 -4.21 13.27 26.69
N ASP A 308 -3.36 12.67 25.83
CA ASP A 308 -2.72 13.40 24.75
C ASP A 308 -3.83 13.73 23.72
N PRO A 309 -4.34 14.98 23.70
CA PRO A 309 -5.39 15.34 22.77
C PRO A 309 -4.88 15.30 21.31
N SER A 310 -3.55 15.23 21.11
CA SER A 310 -2.97 15.17 19.78
C SER A 310 -2.93 13.75 19.22
N ALA A 311 -2.87 12.71 20.05
CA ALA A 311 -2.86 11.33 19.61
C ALA A 311 -4.22 10.91 19.03
N GLU A 312 -5.32 11.29 19.67
CA GLU A 312 -6.67 11.05 19.13
C GLU A 312 -6.96 11.85 17.86
N VAL A 313 -6.43 13.07 17.75
CA VAL A 313 -6.63 13.92 16.57
C VAL A 313 -5.86 13.39 15.34
N PHE A 314 -4.69 12.78 15.52
CA PHE A 314 -3.93 12.23 14.39
C PHE A 314 -4.49 10.90 13.86
N PHE A 315 -5.17 10.11 14.70
CA PHE A 315 -5.76 8.83 14.31
C PHE A 315 -7.23 8.93 13.88
N LEU A 316 -7.92 9.99 14.25
CA LEU A 316 -9.35 10.16 14.01
C LEU A 316 -9.70 11.26 13.00
N ALA A 317 -8.71 11.94 12.40
CA ALA A 317 -9.04 12.78 11.24
C ALA A 317 -9.36 11.82 10.06
N PRO A 318 -10.63 11.52 9.80
CA PRO A 318 -10.97 10.70 8.65
C PRO A 318 -10.45 11.44 7.42
N ARG A 319 -9.74 10.74 6.55
CA ARG A 319 -9.34 11.32 5.27
C ARG A 319 -10.62 11.72 4.55
N LEU A 320 -10.59 12.83 3.82
CA LEU A 320 -11.75 13.34 3.07
C LEU A 320 -12.44 12.26 2.22
N ASN A 321 -11.71 11.26 1.76
CA ASN A 321 -12.23 10.11 1.01
C ASN A 321 -12.90 9.03 1.88
N GLN A 322 -12.89 9.16 3.21
CA GLN A 322 -13.59 8.25 4.13
C GLN A 322 -14.97 8.78 4.52
N PHE A 323 -15.29 10.01 4.16
CA PHE A 323 -16.66 10.50 4.27
C PHE A 323 -17.49 9.88 3.15
N GLN A 324 -18.58 9.24 3.53
CA GLN A 324 -19.60 8.80 2.60
C GLN A 324 -20.04 10.04 1.80
N ALA A 325 -20.17 9.90 0.48
CA ALA A 325 -20.71 10.99 -0.34
C ALA A 325 -22.01 11.48 0.28
N ALA A 326 -22.14 12.78 0.46
CA ALA A 326 -23.36 13.35 1.03
C ALA A 326 -24.54 12.91 0.19
N ASP A 327 -25.56 12.39 0.85
CA ASP A 327 -26.84 12.08 0.21
C ASP A 327 -27.35 13.39 -0.41
N PRO A 328 -27.53 13.48 -1.73
CA PRO A 328 -28.00 14.70 -2.39
C PRO A 328 -29.41 15.12 -1.90
N ASP A 329 -30.17 14.18 -1.31
CA ASP A 329 -31.48 14.42 -0.72
C ASP A 329 -31.44 14.69 0.80
N ALA A 330 -30.23 14.72 1.40
CA ALA A 330 -30.09 15.06 2.81
C ALA A 330 -30.51 16.50 3.08
N SER A 331 -31.40 16.69 4.02
CA SER A 331 -31.91 18.01 4.40
C SER A 331 -30.85 18.93 5.01
N GLU A 332 -29.66 18.42 5.31
CA GLU A 332 -28.57 19.16 5.94
C GLU A 332 -27.21 18.53 5.65
N ILE A 333 -26.27 19.33 5.14
CA ILE A 333 -24.88 18.92 4.94
C ILE A 333 -24.10 19.29 6.20
N LEU A 334 -23.47 18.30 6.83
CA LEU A 334 -22.63 18.47 8.00
C LEU A 334 -21.16 18.54 7.59
N ILE A 335 -20.49 19.62 7.98
CA ILE A 335 -19.05 19.82 7.72
C ILE A 335 -18.30 19.59 9.03
N PRO A 336 -17.25 18.73 9.04
CA PRO A 336 -16.41 18.55 10.22
C PRO A 336 -15.56 19.81 10.44
N VAL A 337 -15.67 20.41 11.62
CA VAL A 337 -14.91 21.59 12.03
C VAL A 337 -14.20 21.31 13.35
N GLN A 338 -12.91 21.58 13.40
CA GLN A 338 -12.15 21.49 14.64
C GLN A 338 -12.25 22.80 15.43
N THR A 339 -12.58 22.72 16.70
CA THR A 339 -12.61 23.90 17.57
C THR A 339 -11.19 24.24 18.05
N PRO A 340 -10.69 25.47 17.82
CA PRO A 340 -9.32 25.87 18.19
C PRO A 340 -9.02 25.74 19.69
N ALA A 341 -10.05 25.94 20.53
CA ALA A 341 -9.87 25.97 21.99
C ALA A 341 -9.81 24.57 22.63
N SER A 342 -10.37 23.55 22.02
CA SER A 342 -10.47 22.21 22.62
C SER A 342 -9.91 21.08 21.75
N GLY A 343 -9.51 21.38 20.50
CA GLY A 343 -9.07 20.37 19.55
C GLY A 343 -10.17 19.37 19.13
N LYS A 344 -11.38 19.51 19.63
CA LYS A 344 -12.49 18.58 19.34
C LYS A 344 -13.06 18.84 17.94
N TRP A 345 -13.34 17.75 17.24
CA TRP A 345 -14.07 17.80 15.98
C TRP A 345 -15.57 17.87 16.25
N LEU A 346 -16.22 18.85 15.65
CA LEU A 346 -17.67 19.02 15.69
C LEU A 346 -18.22 18.95 14.27
N ALA A 347 -19.38 18.33 14.12
CA ALA A 347 -20.13 18.41 12.88
C ALA A 347 -20.95 19.71 12.90
N LEU A 348 -20.65 20.61 11.99
CA LEU A 348 -21.38 21.88 11.84
C LEU A 348 -22.24 21.83 10.58
N ALA A 349 -23.50 22.17 10.72
CA ALA A 349 -24.39 22.27 9.59
C ALA A 349 -23.95 23.37 8.62
N LEU A 350 -23.94 23.09 7.33
CA LEU A 350 -23.60 24.05 6.30
C LEU A 350 -24.49 25.30 6.37
N SER A 351 -25.78 25.12 6.70
CA SER A 351 -26.73 26.20 6.93
C SER A 351 -26.29 27.18 8.03
N THR A 352 -25.67 26.67 9.10
CA THR A 352 -25.14 27.46 10.22
C THR A 352 -23.91 28.29 9.79
N LEU A 353 -23.05 27.72 8.93
CA LEU A 353 -21.89 28.41 8.37
C LEU A 353 -22.31 29.52 7.40
N ILE A 354 -23.26 29.24 6.52
CA ILE A 354 -23.80 30.22 5.56
C ILE A 354 -24.54 31.36 6.30
N GLY A 355 -25.31 31.03 7.33
CA GLY A 355 -26.03 32.06 8.12
C GLY A 355 -25.14 33.05 8.86
N LYS A 356 -23.89 32.65 9.22
CA LYS A 356 -22.91 33.55 9.84
C LYS A 356 -22.17 34.46 8.84
N VAL A 357 -22.20 34.16 7.55
CA VAL A 357 -21.54 34.93 6.49
C VAL A 357 -22.51 35.87 5.77
N GLY A 358 -23.80 35.73 6.02
CA GLY A 358 -24.84 36.47 5.33
C GLY A 358 -24.94 37.94 5.72
N GLY A 359 -24.82 38.84 4.75
CA GLY A 359 -25.08 40.29 4.86
C GLY A 359 -24.54 41.13 3.73
N GLY A 360 -24.03 40.54 2.65
CA GLY A 360 -23.51 41.30 1.51
C GLY A 360 -23.84 40.63 0.17
N SER A 361 -24.12 41.44 -0.83
CA SER A 361 -24.39 41.06 -2.21
C SER A 361 -23.26 40.17 -2.78
N GLY A 362 -23.52 38.91 -2.85
CA GLY A 362 -22.95 37.83 -3.61
C GLY A 362 -21.48 37.75 -3.96
N PRO A 363 -20.60 37.24 -3.08
CA PRO A 363 -19.39 36.57 -3.56
C PRO A 363 -19.71 35.18 -4.10
N THR A 364 -18.89 34.72 -5.04
CA THR A 364 -18.98 33.35 -5.57
C THR A 364 -18.85 32.34 -4.43
N ASP A 365 -19.42 31.13 -4.58
CA ASP A 365 -19.39 30.08 -3.57
C ASP A 365 -17.95 29.74 -3.11
N GLU A 366 -16.97 29.88 -3.99
CA GLU A 366 -15.55 29.67 -3.67
C GLU A 366 -15.02 30.76 -2.70
N TYR A 367 -15.45 31.99 -2.84
CA TYR A 367 -15.05 33.08 -1.93
C TYR A 367 -15.69 32.92 -0.54
N LEU A 368 -16.94 32.47 -0.50
CA LEU A 368 -17.64 32.20 0.76
C LEU A 368 -16.95 31.07 1.53
N LEU A 369 -16.57 29.99 0.86
CA LEU A 369 -15.84 28.90 1.47
C LEU A 369 -14.48 29.33 2.01
N LYS A 370 -13.73 30.15 1.26
CA LYS A 370 -12.45 30.71 1.71
C LYS A 370 -12.61 31.60 2.94
N LYS A 371 -13.62 32.44 2.97
CA LYS A 371 -13.90 33.36 4.08
C LYS A 371 -14.30 32.62 5.34
N VAL A 372 -15.22 31.66 5.24
CA VAL A 372 -15.66 30.78 6.35
C VAL A 372 -14.49 29.97 6.90
N TRP A 373 -13.67 29.43 6.02
CA TRP A 373 -12.49 28.66 6.41
C TRP A 373 -11.49 29.50 7.19
N ASN A 374 -11.21 30.73 6.73
CA ASN A 374 -10.31 31.65 7.39
C ASN A 374 -10.80 32.08 8.78
N GLU A 375 -12.10 32.34 8.92
CA GLU A 375 -12.70 32.67 10.20
C GLU A 375 -12.73 31.50 11.18
N ALA A 376 -13.01 30.28 10.69
CA ALA A 376 -13.08 29.10 11.51
C ALA A 376 -11.69 28.67 12.08
N PHE A 377 -10.62 28.92 11.35
CA PHE A 377 -9.27 28.49 11.72
C PHE A 377 -8.37 29.63 12.19
N SER A 378 -8.87 30.87 12.33
CA SER A 378 -8.13 32.05 12.85
C SER A 378 -6.73 32.21 12.27
N LEU A 379 -6.54 31.87 11.01
CA LEU A 379 -5.25 32.03 10.35
C LEU A 379 -5.04 33.50 9.99
N GLU A 380 -4.10 34.19 10.62
CA GLU A 380 -3.81 35.60 10.36
C GLU A 380 -2.70 35.81 9.35
N THR A 381 -2.99 36.53 8.30
CA THR A 381 -1.98 37.21 7.48
C THR A 381 -2.24 38.69 7.50
N ALA A 382 -1.18 39.48 7.47
CA ALA A 382 -1.27 40.95 7.62
C ALA A 382 -2.04 41.67 6.51
N GLU A 383 -2.49 41.00 5.47
CA GLU A 383 -3.08 41.56 4.26
C GLU A 383 -4.49 41.04 3.89
N GLY A 384 -5.13 40.29 4.77
CA GLY A 384 -6.54 39.85 4.57
C GLY A 384 -6.80 38.81 3.51
N GLU A 385 -5.81 38.38 2.73
CA GLU A 385 -5.90 37.26 1.81
C GLU A 385 -5.19 36.05 2.38
N ARG A 386 -5.90 34.93 2.46
CA ARG A 386 -5.34 33.67 2.99
C ARG A 386 -5.48 32.56 2.01
N ILE A 387 -4.32 31.98 1.71
CA ILE A 387 -4.22 30.78 0.91
C ILE A 387 -3.87 29.64 1.85
N LEU A 388 -4.78 28.71 2.02
CA LEU A 388 -4.43 27.42 2.61
C LEU A 388 -3.60 26.66 1.57
N LYS A 389 -2.32 26.49 1.85
CA LYS A 389 -1.52 25.50 1.13
C LYS A 389 -1.92 24.12 1.64
N ALA A 390 -2.43 23.31 0.70
CA ALA A 390 -2.69 21.89 0.90
C ALA A 390 -1.39 21.12 1.19
#